data_dff4b2604e7384842e4829cb6880c171
#
_entry.id   dff4b2604e7384842e4829cb6880c171
#
_cell.length_a   1.000
_cell.length_b   1.000
_cell.length_c   1.000
_cell.angle_alpha   90.00
_cell.angle_beta   90.00
_cell.angle_gamma   90.00
#
_symmetry.space_group_name_H-M   'P 1'
#
loop_
_entity.id
_entity.type
_entity.pdbx_description
1 polymer ?
#
loop_
_entity_poly.entity_id
_entity_poly.type
_entity_poly.pdbx_seq_one_letter_code
_entity_poly.pdbx_strand_id
1 'polypeptide(L)'
;MCQPKATQLTLHREEARHLNLLAQFGSLDLHFFTKTYSSHTLAVTLVALMLRFCTRLKKRDTDTVNGPPTANELHRALLCIVWNVQQYQFTNDIQMLQRESTTNGKLRNLNPFLEVTHGFEILKVGGRLELADISESQKHPLLLPNKCEFVTRYVKHLHIKNYHAGPKALVSLIRLQFWIVNARDIARRVVRSCIHCVRYKPKLLQHMMGNLPVERLTPSRPFARCGIDFCGPFNVYLRIIGKAPYKAYVAIFVCFATKAVHIEVVSDLSTDAFLASLKRMIGRRGLPSDIFCDNATNFVGACRKLAE
;
A
#
# COMPACT_ATOMS: atom_id res chain seq x y z
N MET A 1 -17.55 18.68 51.29
CA MET A 1 -16.49 17.88 51.92
C MET A 1 -16.04 16.83 50.93
N CYS A 2 -14.96 17.12 50.25
CA CYS A 2 -14.33 16.20 49.29
C CYS A 2 -12.87 16.05 49.62
N GLN A 3 -12.41 14.86 49.87
CA GLN A 3 -11.05 14.41 49.56
C GLN A 3 -11.10 12.92 49.26
N PRO A 4 -10.62 12.51 48.09
CA PRO A 4 -9.40 11.76 48.02
C PRO A 4 -8.66 12.00 46.67
N LYS A 5 -7.90 13.07 46.57
CA LYS A 5 -7.00 13.28 45.41
C LYS A 5 -5.53 12.97 45.71
N ALA A 6 -5.14 12.87 46.95
CA ALA A 6 -3.75 12.66 47.34
C ALA A 6 -3.26 11.23 47.18
N THR A 7 -4.12 10.23 47.36
CA THR A 7 -3.75 8.81 47.28
C THR A 7 -3.51 8.31 45.85
N GLN A 8 -4.23 8.83 44.86
CA GLN A 8 -4.02 8.49 43.44
C GLN A 8 -2.73 9.09 42.89
N LEU A 9 -2.36 10.31 43.31
CA LEU A 9 -1.11 10.95 42.87
C LEU A 9 0.16 10.28 43.43
N THR A 10 0.09 9.76 44.67
CA THR A 10 1.22 9.00 45.26
C THR A 10 1.41 7.64 44.60
N LEU A 11 0.34 6.92 44.29
CA LEU A 11 0.40 5.66 43.54
C LEU A 11 1.00 5.87 42.12
N HIS A 12 0.58 6.91 41.41
CA HIS A 12 1.16 7.23 40.10
C HIS A 12 2.63 7.67 40.16
N ARG A 13 3.07 8.36 41.22
CA ARG A 13 4.48 8.71 41.43
C ARG A 13 5.35 7.52 41.80
N GLU A 14 4.84 6.55 42.54
CA GLU A 14 5.54 5.32 42.83
C GLU A 14 5.63 4.42 41.59
N GLU A 15 4.56 4.30 40.81
CA GLU A 15 4.60 3.60 39.50
C GLU A 15 5.57 4.27 38.53
N ALA A 16 5.61 5.61 38.44
CA ALA A 16 6.57 6.34 37.64
C ALA A 16 8.02 6.17 38.13
N ARG A 17 8.28 6.12 39.46
CA ARG A 17 9.61 5.79 40.02
C ARG A 17 10.03 4.36 39.71
N HIS A 18 9.11 3.41 39.67
CA HIS A 18 9.38 2.02 39.33
C HIS A 18 9.64 1.82 37.82
N LEU A 19 9.05 2.67 36.97
CA LEU A 19 9.31 2.70 35.53
C LEU A 19 10.64 3.38 35.22
N ASN A 20 11.09 4.35 36.04
CA ASN A 20 12.45 4.89 35.95
C ASN A 20 13.55 3.87 36.28
N LEU A 21 13.27 2.83 37.05
CA LEU A 21 14.19 1.70 37.17
C LEU A 21 14.24 0.82 35.91
N LEU A 22 13.12 0.65 35.21
CA LEU A 22 13.11 0.06 33.86
C LEU A 22 13.73 1.01 32.83
N ALA A 23 13.62 2.34 33.00
CA ALA A 23 14.34 3.31 32.19
C ALA A 23 15.85 3.37 32.52
N GLN A 24 16.26 3.04 33.72
CA GLN A 24 17.68 2.81 34.07
C GLN A 24 18.19 1.45 33.56
N PHE A 25 17.32 0.43 33.44
CA PHE A 25 17.54 -0.71 32.55
C PHE A 25 17.32 -0.35 31.05
N GLY A 26 16.84 0.83 30.73
CA GLY A 26 16.67 1.40 29.41
C GLY A 26 17.95 1.78 28.68
N SER A 27 19.11 1.63 29.32
CA SER A 27 20.38 1.43 28.61
C SER A 27 20.51 0.01 28.02
N LEU A 28 19.65 -0.93 28.38
CA LEU A 28 19.35 -2.10 27.57
C LEU A 28 18.61 -1.58 26.34
N ASP A 29 19.43 -1.29 25.35
CA ASP A 29 19.08 -0.84 24.02
C ASP A 29 17.83 -1.58 23.52
N LEU A 30 16.63 -0.99 23.73
CA LEU A 30 15.41 -1.55 23.15
C LEU A 30 15.57 -1.64 21.63
N HIS A 31 16.50 -0.89 21.07
CA HIS A 31 17.00 -1.00 19.72
C HIS A 31 17.68 -2.36 19.48
N PHE A 32 18.37 -2.94 20.48
CA PHE A 32 18.90 -4.29 20.41
C PHE A 32 17.78 -5.33 20.42
N PHE A 33 16.77 -5.20 21.30
CA PHE A 33 15.60 -6.07 21.32
C PHE A 33 14.79 -5.99 20.01
N THR A 34 14.62 -4.81 19.44
CA THR A 34 13.91 -4.66 18.17
C THR A 34 14.72 -5.20 17.00
N LYS A 35 16.05 -5.29 17.06
CA LYS A 35 16.87 -5.94 16.03
C LYS A 35 16.88 -7.46 16.14
N THR A 36 16.83 -7.99 17.32
CA THR A 36 17.04 -9.43 17.58
C THR A 36 15.81 -10.27 17.24
N TYR A 37 14.58 -9.75 17.45
CA TYR A 37 13.36 -10.52 17.25
C TYR A 37 12.66 -10.18 15.94
N SER A 38 12.51 -11.18 15.08
CA SER A 38 11.93 -11.03 13.75
C SER A 38 10.41 -10.75 13.71
N SER A 39 9.68 -11.05 14.79
CA SER A 39 8.22 -10.91 14.87
C SER A 39 7.80 -9.81 15.85
N HIS A 40 6.83 -8.96 15.42
CA HIS A 40 6.20 -7.96 16.27
C HIS A 40 5.50 -8.58 17.49
N THR A 41 4.75 -9.66 17.31
CA THR A 41 4.03 -10.34 18.38
C THR A 41 5.00 -10.93 19.42
N LEU A 42 6.08 -11.54 18.99
CA LEU A 42 7.09 -12.08 19.86
C LEU A 42 7.76 -11.00 20.72
N ALA A 43 8.09 -9.85 20.12
CA ALA A 43 8.67 -8.72 20.85
C ALA A 43 7.75 -8.21 21.97
N VAL A 44 6.44 -8.03 21.67
CA VAL A 44 5.44 -7.61 22.66
C VAL A 44 5.28 -8.67 23.77
N THR A 45 5.21 -9.95 23.41
CA THR A 45 5.08 -11.05 24.37
C THR A 45 6.29 -11.13 25.32
N LEU A 46 7.50 -10.98 24.81
CA LEU A 46 8.71 -10.99 25.63
C LEU A 46 8.74 -9.81 26.60
N VAL A 47 8.40 -8.60 26.15
CA VAL A 47 8.32 -7.44 27.04
C VAL A 47 7.22 -7.65 28.10
N ALA A 48 6.08 -8.26 27.76
CA ALA A 48 5.05 -8.59 28.74
C ALA A 48 5.56 -9.56 29.82
N LEU A 49 6.27 -10.61 29.43
CA LEU A 49 6.89 -11.56 30.37
C LEU A 49 7.95 -10.88 31.24
N MET A 50 8.78 -10.00 30.66
CA MET A 50 9.76 -9.22 31.43
C MET A 50 9.08 -8.30 32.47
N LEU A 51 8.03 -7.59 32.08
CA LEU A 51 7.26 -6.76 33.00
C LEU A 51 6.59 -7.58 34.10
N ARG A 52 6.04 -8.75 33.78
CA ARG A 52 5.49 -9.70 34.74
C ARG A 52 6.57 -10.18 35.73
N PHE A 53 7.74 -10.55 35.24
CA PHE A 53 8.88 -10.95 36.07
C PHE A 53 9.31 -9.83 37.04
N CYS A 54 9.46 -8.60 36.55
CA CYS A 54 9.77 -7.44 37.37
C CYS A 54 8.70 -7.18 38.46
N THR A 55 7.44 -7.40 38.14
CA THR A 55 6.34 -7.25 39.11
C THR A 55 6.39 -8.32 40.17
N ARG A 56 6.73 -9.57 39.81
CA ARG A 56 6.92 -10.69 40.75
C ARG A 56 8.09 -10.45 41.74
N LEU A 57 9.19 -9.91 41.26
CA LEU A 57 10.31 -9.59 42.10
C LEU A 57 9.99 -8.52 43.17
N LYS A 58 9.07 -7.61 42.87
CA LYS A 58 8.69 -6.51 43.76
C LYS A 58 7.62 -6.89 44.77
N LYS A 59 6.57 -7.56 44.28
CA LYS A 59 5.51 -8.10 45.13
C LYS A 59 5.95 -9.52 45.55
N ARG A 60 6.38 -9.72 46.76
CA ARG A 60 6.58 -11.06 47.34
C ARG A 60 5.26 -11.88 47.43
N ASP A 61 4.28 -11.52 46.63
CA ASP A 61 2.92 -12.04 46.64
C ASP A 61 2.77 -13.20 45.68
N THR A 62 2.16 -14.26 46.16
CA THR A 62 1.98 -15.57 45.53
C THR A 62 0.84 -15.66 44.51
N ASP A 63 0.04 -14.63 44.34
CA ASP A 63 -1.09 -14.59 43.37
C ASP A 63 -0.65 -14.27 41.95
N THR A 64 0.36 -14.97 41.49
CA THR A 64 0.84 -14.76 40.11
C THR A 64 0.11 -15.68 39.14
N VAL A 65 -0.57 -15.09 38.20
CA VAL A 65 -1.18 -15.78 37.06
C VAL A 65 -0.09 -16.58 36.32
N ASN A 66 -0.15 -17.90 36.42
CA ASN A 66 0.69 -18.79 35.64
C ASN A 66 0.05 -18.97 34.27
N GLY A 67 0.83 -18.94 33.18
CA GLY A 67 0.33 -19.16 31.84
C GLY A 67 0.74 -18.04 30.85
N PRO A 68 0.17 -18.02 29.65
CA PRO A 68 0.48 -17.02 28.65
C PRO A 68 0.11 -15.60 29.12
N PRO A 69 0.75 -14.55 28.59
CA PRO A 69 0.44 -13.19 28.94
C PRO A 69 -1.03 -12.84 28.63
N THR A 70 -1.69 -12.15 29.56
CA THR A 70 -3.05 -11.66 29.39
C THR A 70 -3.11 -10.50 28.40
N ALA A 71 -4.30 -10.18 27.87
CA ALA A 71 -4.51 -9.05 26.95
C ALA A 71 -4.04 -7.71 27.57
N ASN A 72 -4.29 -7.50 28.88
CA ASN A 72 -3.85 -6.31 29.60
C ASN A 72 -2.33 -6.22 29.72
N GLU A 73 -1.65 -7.33 29.97
CA GLU A 73 -0.20 -7.37 30.03
C GLU A 73 0.44 -7.12 28.65
N LEU A 74 -0.13 -7.69 27.58
CA LEU A 74 0.30 -7.43 26.21
C LEU A 74 0.09 -5.95 25.83
N HIS A 75 -1.04 -5.36 26.21
CA HIS A 75 -1.33 -3.95 25.99
C HIS A 75 -0.33 -3.07 26.74
N ARG A 76 -0.09 -3.33 28.01
CA ARG A 76 0.92 -2.62 28.83
C ARG A 76 2.33 -2.74 28.24
N ALA A 77 2.70 -3.92 27.76
CA ALA A 77 3.98 -4.14 27.08
C ALA A 77 4.11 -3.33 25.78
N LEU A 78 3.05 -3.28 25.01
CA LEU A 78 2.98 -2.45 23.80
C LEU A 78 3.18 -0.97 24.12
N LEU A 79 2.50 -0.46 25.14
CA LEU A 79 2.64 0.94 25.61
C LEU A 79 4.07 1.22 26.09
N CYS A 80 4.70 0.27 26.80
CA CYS A 80 6.10 0.36 27.23
C CYS A 80 7.04 0.51 26.02
N ILE A 81 6.87 -0.30 24.99
CA ILE A 81 7.67 -0.23 23.75
C ILE A 81 7.45 1.12 23.06
N VAL A 82 6.19 1.54 22.90
CA VAL A 82 5.82 2.82 22.27
C VAL A 82 6.46 3.98 23.02
N TRP A 83 6.32 4.01 24.35
CA TRP A 83 6.92 5.03 25.21
C TRP A 83 8.43 5.13 24.98
N ASN A 84 9.17 4.01 25.02
CA ASN A 84 10.60 4.01 24.77
C ASN A 84 10.97 4.55 23.38
N VAL A 85 10.24 4.14 22.33
CA VAL A 85 10.44 4.65 20.98
C VAL A 85 10.19 6.17 20.92
N GLN A 86 9.16 6.65 21.60
CA GLN A 86 8.83 8.08 21.67
C GLN A 86 9.88 8.87 22.42
N GLN A 87 10.35 8.40 23.58
CA GLN A 87 11.40 9.05 24.36
C GLN A 87 12.70 9.20 23.57
N TYR A 88 13.05 8.23 22.73
CA TYR A 88 14.25 8.29 21.91
C TYR A 88 14.10 9.19 20.68
N GLN A 89 12.95 9.16 20.00
CA GLN A 89 12.77 9.82 18.70
C GLN A 89 12.14 11.23 18.80
N PHE A 90 11.38 11.50 19.83
CA PHE A 90 10.63 12.74 20.05
C PHE A 90 11.04 13.46 21.34
N THR A 91 12.26 13.25 21.82
CA THR A 91 12.78 13.82 23.08
C THR A 91 12.53 15.33 23.17
N ASN A 92 12.88 16.09 22.13
CA ASN A 92 12.72 17.53 22.10
C ASN A 92 11.25 17.96 22.12
N ASP A 93 10.39 17.28 21.37
CA ASP A 93 8.96 17.59 21.31
C ASP A 93 8.26 17.29 22.65
N ILE A 94 8.64 16.19 23.30
CA ILE A 94 8.14 15.81 24.63
C ILE A 94 8.55 16.87 25.67
N GLN A 95 9.82 17.27 25.67
CA GLN A 95 10.30 18.32 26.58
C GLN A 95 9.61 19.66 26.37
N MET A 96 9.30 20.03 25.13
CA MET A 96 8.54 21.24 24.82
C MET A 96 7.11 21.16 25.37
N LEU A 97 6.43 20.03 25.16
CA LEU A 97 5.07 19.81 25.67
C LEU A 97 5.01 19.80 27.21
N GLN A 98 6.01 19.25 27.87
CA GLN A 98 6.12 19.28 29.35
C GLN A 98 6.32 20.70 29.89
N ARG A 99 6.85 21.64 29.09
CA ARG A 99 7.01 23.07 29.42
C ARG A 99 5.83 23.92 28.95
N GLU A 100 4.70 23.30 28.60
CA GLU A 100 3.50 23.96 28.06
C GLU A 100 3.77 24.78 26.78
N SER A 101 4.85 24.47 26.07
CA SER A 101 5.22 25.11 24.81
C SER A 101 4.65 24.34 23.62
N THR A 102 4.32 25.05 22.55
CA THR A 102 3.86 24.38 21.31
C THR A 102 5.02 23.67 20.61
N THR A 103 4.78 22.47 20.12
CA THR A 103 5.77 21.73 19.30
C THR A 103 6.07 22.48 17.98
N ASN A 104 7.29 22.38 17.52
CA ASN A 104 7.74 23.01 16.29
C ASN A 104 7.66 22.06 15.06
N GLY A 105 7.62 22.64 13.87
CA GLY A 105 7.74 21.89 12.62
C GLY A 105 6.53 21.03 12.24
N LYS A 106 6.79 19.84 11.71
CA LYS A 106 5.76 18.96 11.11
C LYS A 106 4.74 18.40 12.12
N LEU A 107 5.09 18.32 13.39
CA LEU A 107 4.21 17.80 14.45
C LEU A 107 3.19 18.82 14.92
N ARG A 108 3.46 20.12 14.77
CA ARG A 108 2.54 21.20 15.18
C ARG A 108 1.13 21.02 14.62
N ASN A 109 1.02 20.62 13.36
CA ASN A 109 -0.28 20.43 12.68
C ASN A 109 -1.07 19.21 13.19
N LEU A 110 -0.45 18.35 13.99
CA LEU A 110 -1.08 17.17 14.59
C LEU A 110 -1.62 17.45 16.00
N ASN A 111 -1.42 18.65 16.55
CA ASN A 111 -1.78 19.01 17.92
C ASN A 111 -1.41 17.90 18.91
N PRO A 112 -0.12 17.51 19.01
CA PRO A 112 0.29 16.43 19.88
C PRO A 112 0.11 16.83 21.35
N PHE A 113 -0.27 15.87 22.18
CA PHE A 113 -0.39 16.06 23.63
C PHE A 113 0.12 14.81 24.36
N LEU A 114 0.45 15.00 25.64
CA LEU A 114 0.93 13.93 26.52
C LEU A 114 -0.23 13.43 27.38
N GLU A 115 -0.38 12.11 27.47
CA GLU A 115 -1.37 11.47 28.33
C GLU A 115 -0.72 10.34 29.12
N VAL A 116 -1.00 10.28 30.43
CA VAL A 116 -0.50 9.21 31.29
C VAL A 116 -1.45 8.02 31.21
N THR A 117 -0.99 6.93 30.58
CA THR A 117 -1.74 5.69 30.44
C THR A 117 -0.92 4.53 31.02
N HIS A 118 -1.46 3.78 31.98
CA HIS A 118 -0.77 2.67 32.68
C HIS A 118 0.62 3.06 33.28
N GLY A 119 0.75 4.33 33.71
CA GLY A 119 1.99 4.85 34.28
C GLY A 119 3.03 5.32 33.26
N PHE A 120 2.73 5.27 31.97
CA PHE A 120 3.58 5.80 30.89
C PHE A 120 3.02 7.13 30.41
N GLU A 121 3.88 8.13 30.32
CA GLU A 121 3.56 9.40 29.69
C GLU A 121 3.75 9.27 28.17
N ILE A 122 2.65 9.14 27.45
CA ILE A 122 2.66 8.77 26.03
C ILE A 122 2.20 9.93 25.15
N LEU A 123 2.92 10.15 24.07
CA LEU A 123 2.60 11.16 23.08
C LEU A 123 1.51 10.65 22.13
N LYS A 124 0.38 11.35 22.14
CA LYS A 124 -0.79 11.09 21.29
C LYS A 124 -1.03 12.24 20.31
N VAL A 125 -1.76 11.94 19.24
CA VAL A 125 -2.17 12.96 18.26
C VAL A 125 -3.52 13.53 18.69
N GLY A 126 -3.60 14.86 18.81
CA GLY A 126 -4.85 15.60 18.94
C GLY A 126 -5.51 15.71 17.57
N GLY A 127 -6.79 15.45 17.48
CA GLY A 127 -7.51 15.47 16.22
C GLY A 127 -8.74 16.39 16.28
N ARG A 128 -9.49 16.38 15.18
CA ARG A 128 -10.81 17.05 15.07
C ARG A 128 -11.97 16.07 15.25
N LEU A 129 -11.69 14.86 15.74
CA LEU A 129 -12.64 13.75 15.82
C LEU A 129 -13.22 13.56 17.23
N GLU A 130 -13.07 14.53 18.10
CA GLU A 130 -13.50 14.44 19.52
C GLU A 130 -14.99 14.13 19.65
N LEU A 131 -15.83 14.72 18.82
CA LEU A 131 -17.28 14.51 18.80
C LEU A 131 -17.72 13.28 17.98
N ALA A 132 -16.80 12.55 17.35
CA ALA A 132 -17.15 11.37 16.55
C ALA A 132 -17.43 10.17 17.46
N ASP A 133 -18.42 9.35 17.09
CA ASP A 133 -18.73 8.09 17.78
C ASP A 133 -17.78 6.97 17.34
N ILE A 134 -16.51 7.07 17.75
CA ILE A 134 -15.44 6.11 17.48
C ILE A 134 -14.62 5.88 18.76
N SER A 135 -13.82 4.83 18.79
CA SER A 135 -12.99 4.50 19.96
C SER A 135 -11.93 5.59 20.24
N GLU A 136 -11.57 5.76 21.51
CA GLU A 136 -10.55 6.75 21.93
C GLU A 136 -9.19 6.53 21.25
N SER A 137 -8.81 5.28 20.98
CA SER A 137 -7.60 4.95 20.22
C SER A 137 -7.61 5.46 18.77
N GLN A 138 -8.80 5.60 18.18
CA GLN A 138 -8.99 6.17 16.84
C GLN A 138 -9.08 7.69 16.87
N LYS A 139 -9.67 8.28 17.93
CA LYS A 139 -9.69 9.73 18.12
C LYS A 139 -8.30 10.28 18.36
N HIS A 140 -7.55 9.62 19.25
CA HIS A 140 -6.22 10.03 19.72
C HIS A 140 -5.20 8.90 19.52
N PRO A 141 -4.81 8.60 18.28
CA PRO A 141 -3.85 7.54 17.99
C PRO A 141 -2.46 7.85 18.54
N LEU A 142 -1.74 6.81 18.96
CA LEU A 142 -0.38 6.91 19.46
C LEU A 142 0.58 7.34 18.36
N LEU A 143 1.38 8.39 18.60
CA LEU A 143 2.34 8.89 17.62
C LEU A 143 3.57 8.00 17.52
N LEU A 144 3.96 7.61 16.30
CA LEU A 144 5.16 6.80 16.05
C LEU A 144 6.00 7.38 14.89
N PRO A 145 7.33 7.25 14.96
CA PRO A 145 8.23 7.66 13.89
C PRO A 145 8.20 6.66 12.72
N ASN A 146 8.59 7.11 11.52
CA ASN A 146 8.67 6.22 10.36
C ASN A 146 10.00 5.44 10.22
N LYS A 147 11.04 5.89 10.91
CA LYS A 147 12.39 5.31 10.85
C LYS A 147 12.69 4.45 12.09
N CYS A 148 11.77 3.57 12.44
CA CYS A 148 11.93 2.65 13.57
C CYS A 148 11.70 1.22 13.10
N GLU A 149 12.58 0.32 13.51
CA GLU A 149 12.49 -1.11 13.16
C GLU A 149 11.21 -1.75 13.72
N PHE A 150 10.84 -1.43 14.95
CA PHE A 150 9.59 -1.88 15.56
C PHE A 150 8.38 -1.52 14.71
N VAL A 151 8.33 -0.27 14.21
CA VAL A 151 7.25 0.22 13.35
C VAL A 151 7.23 -0.52 12.02
N THR A 152 8.39 -0.79 11.42
CA THR A 152 8.51 -1.55 10.18
C THR A 152 7.96 -2.97 10.35
N ARG A 153 8.27 -3.63 11.46
CA ARG A 153 7.78 -4.99 11.78
C ARG A 153 6.29 -5.01 12.09
N TYR A 154 5.79 -4.00 12.80
CA TYR A 154 4.36 -3.84 13.02
C TYR A 154 3.60 -3.71 11.70
N VAL A 155 4.06 -2.84 10.80
CA VAL A 155 3.43 -2.66 9.49
C VAL A 155 3.52 -3.94 8.64
N LYS A 156 4.64 -4.66 8.69
CA LYS A 156 4.80 -5.98 8.05
C LYS A 156 3.84 -7.02 8.64
N HIS A 157 3.69 -7.05 9.96
CA HIS A 157 2.72 -7.92 10.63
C HIS A 157 1.29 -7.63 10.17
N LEU A 158 0.88 -6.35 10.15
CA LEU A 158 -0.44 -5.96 9.64
C LEU A 158 -0.65 -6.36 8.18
N HIS A 159 0.37 -6.19 7.33
CA HIS A 159 0.33 -6.56 5.93
C HIS A 159 0.04 -8.06 5.75
N ILE A 160 0.75 -8.92 6.48
CA ILE A 160 0.58 -10.38 6.41
C ILE A 160 -0.76 -10.79 7.03
N LYS A 161 -1.09 -10.28 8.23
CA LYS A 161 -2.33 -10.60 8.94
C LYS A 161 -3.59 -10.25 8.14
N ASN A 162 -3.53 -9.19 7.31
CA ASN A 162 -4.64 -8.75 6.48
C ASN A 162 -4.45 -9.19 5.01
N TYR A 163 -4.01 -10.42 4.79
CA TYR A 163 -3.94 -11.06 3.46
C TYR A 163 -3.20 -10.21 2.41
N HIS A 164 -2.04 -9.69 2.78
CA HIS A 164 -1.21 -8.85 1.93
C HIS A 164 -1.90 -7.56 1.45
N ALA A 165 -2.60 -6.89 2.37
CA ALA A 165 -3.30 -5.63 2.11
C ALA A 165 -2.41 -4.62 1.37
N GLY A 166 -2.97 -3.93 0.37
CA GLY A 166 -2.26 -2.92 -0.41
C GLY A 166 -1.92 -1.67 0.41
N PRO A 167 -1.04 -0.77 -0.10
CA PRO A 167 -0.53 0.36 0.68
C PRO A 167 -1.62 1.30 1.22
N LYS A 168 -2.72 1.51 0.47
CA LYS A 168 -3.83 2.38 0.92
C LYS A 168 -4.58 1.76 2.09
N ALA A 169 -4.99 0.49 1.97
CA ALA A 169 -5.68 -0.24 3.02
C ALA A 169 -4.80 -0.39 4.27
N LEU A 170 -3.49 -0.64 4.08
CA LEU A 170 -2.53 -0.74 5.17
C LEU A 170 -2.43 0.55 6.00
N VAL A 171 -2.42 1.73 5.35
CA VAL A 171 -2.45 3.02 6.05
C VAL A 171 -3.74 3.19 6.85
N SER A 172 -4.89 2.76 6.33
CA SER A 172 -6.16 2.81 7.07
C SER A 172 -6.14 1.90 8.30
N LEU A 173 -5.60 0.69 8.18
CA LEU A 173 -5.44 -0.24 9.31
C LEU A 173 -4.48 0.30 10.39
N ILE A 174 -3.39 0.92 9.99
CA ILE A 174 -2.45 1.55 10.92
C ILE A 174 -3.15 2.63 11.74
N ARG A 175 -3.97 3.46 11.10
CA ARG A 175 -4.66 4.59 11.74
C ARG A 175 -5.71 4.21 12.77
N LEU A 176 -6.09 2.96 12.86
CA LEU A 176 -6.97 2.48 13.92
C LEU A 176 -6.34 2.58 15.32
N GLN A 177 -5.01 2.56 15.42
CA GLN A 177 -4.29 2.54 16.68
C GLN A 177 -3.10 3.50 16.74
N PHE A 178 -2.40 3.71 15.61
CA PHE A 178 -1.17 4.47 15.54
C PHE A 178 -1.20 5.56 14.48
N TRP A 179 -0.59 6.68 14.79
CA TRP A 179 -0.26 7.69 13.81
C TRP A 179 1.23 7.61 13.49
N ILE A 180 1.56 7.00 12.37
CA ILE A 180 2.95 6.92 11.91
C ILE A 180 3.22 8.11 10.99
N VAL A 181 4.30 8.86 11.30
CA VAL A 181 4.75 9.96 10.42
C VAL A 181 5.13 9.38 9.06
N ASN A 182 4.56 9.94 7.97
CA ASN A 182 4.73 9.43 6.61
C ASN A 182 4.34 7.95 6.42
N ALA A 183 3.23 7.52 7.01
CA ALA A 183 2.73 6.14 6.96
C ALA A 183 2.65 5.55 5.53
N ARG A 184 2.40 6.39 4.51
CA ARG A 184 2.35 5.95 3.10
C ARG A 184 3.68 5.36 2.62
N ASP A 185 4.78 5.96 3.03
CA ASP A 185 6.12 5.55 2.54
C ASP A 185 6.55 4.22 3.15
N ILE A 186 6.29 4.03 4.44
CA ILE A 186 6.57 2.75 5.09
C ILE A 186 5.64 1.64 4.55
N ALA A 187 4.35 1.92 4.35
CA ALA A 187 3.41 0.97 3.76
C ALA A 187 3.82 0.56 2.34
N ARG A 188 4.23 1.51 1.49
CA ARG A 188 4.75 1.23 0.16
C ARG A 188 6.04 0.40 0.21
N ARG A 189 6.95 0.71 1.12
CA ARG A 189 8.22 -0.03 1.30
C ARG A 189 7.94 -1.47 1.68
N VAL A 190 7.07 -1.71 2.67
CA VAL A 190 6.70 -3.06 3.12
C VAL A 190 6.06 -3.87 2.01
N VAL A 191 5.10 -3.31 1.27
CA VAL A 191 4.44 -4.02 0.16
C VAL A 191 5.43 -4.32 -0.97
N ARG A 192 6.33 -3.39 -1.30
CA ARG A 192 7.36 -3.59 -2.35
C ARG A 192 8.42 -4.63 -1.96
N SER A 193 8.70 -4.79 -0.67
CA SER A 193 9.64 -5.80 -0.19
C SER A 193 9.00 -7.18 0.01
N CYS A 194 7.68 -7.29 -0.12
CA CYS A 194 6.98 -8.56 0.03
C CYS A 194 7.06 -9.39 -1.23
N ILE A 195 7.71 -10.57 -1.15
CA ILE A 195 7.90 -11.48 -2.29
C ILE A 195 6.56 -11.91 -2.91
N HIS A 196 5.56 -12.22 -2.08
CA HIS A 196 4.23 -12.60 -2.57
C HIS A 196 3.60 -11.47 -3.40
N CYS A 197 3.61 -10.23 -2.88
CA CYS A 197 3.04 -9.09 -3.60
C CYS A 197 3.77 -8.78 -4.91
N VAL A 198 5.10 -8.90 -4.93
CA VAL A 198 5.91 -8.67 -6.14
C VAL A 198 5.63 -9.73 -7.20
N ARG A 199 5.49 -11.00 -6.80
CA ARG A 199 5.14 -12.10 -7.73
C ARG A 199 3.77 -11.92 -8.37
N TYR A 200 2.75 -11.50 -7.58
CA TYR A 200 1.38 -11.30 -8.10
C TYR A 200 1.21 -10.02 -8.92
N LYS A 201 1.99 -8.98 -8.65
CA LYS A 201 1.94 -7.69 -9.37
C LYS A 201 3.34 -7.21 -9.70
N PRO A 202 4.06 -7.89 -10.60
CA PRO A 202 5.39 -7.47 -11.02
C PRO A 202 5.31 -6.11 -11.72
N LYS A 203 6.32 -5.29 -11.54
CA LYS A 203 6.52 -4.13 -12.42
C LYS A 203 7.01 -4.64 -13.75
N LEU A 204 6.22 -4.45 -14.78
CA LEU A 204 6.66 -4.69 -16.14
C LEU A 204 7.76 -3.69 -16.51
N LEU A 205 8.81 -4.20 -17.16
CA LEU A 205 9.82 -3.36 -17.78
C LEU A 205 9.16 -2.58 -18.92
N GLN A 206 9.26 -1.27 -18.87
CA GLN A 206 8.87 -0.41 -19.97
C GLN A 206 10.13 0.00 -20.72
N HIS A 207 10.21 -0.40 -21.97
CA HIS A 207 11.26 0.11 -22.86
C HIS A 207 11.03 1.60 -23.13
N MET A 208 12.13 2.33 -23.31
CA MET A 208 12.03 3.73 -23.76
C MET A 208 11.38 3.72 -25.15
N MET A 209 10.39 4.58 -25.33
CA MET A 209 9.73 4.76 -26.62
C MET A 209 10.74 5.35 -27.60
N GLY A 210 10.91 4.72 -28.75
CA GLY A 210 11.65 5.28 -29.88
C GLY A 210 10.92 6.47 -30.51
N ASN A 211 11.61 7.20 -31.38
CA ASN A 211 10.99 8.27 -32.15
C ASN A 211 9.87 7.72 -33.02
N LEU A 212 8.80 8.46 -33.12
CA LEU A 212 7.70 8.11 -34.05
C LEU A 212 8.18 8.26 -35.50
N PRO A 213 7.75 7.36 -36.41
CA PRO A 213 8.04 7.50 -37.83
C PRO A 213 7.37 8.76 -38.39
N VAL A 214 7.99 9.34 -39.43
CA VAL A 214 7.55 10.62 -40.05
C VAL A 214 6.11 10.54 -40.54
N GLU A 215 5.67 9.37 -41.00
CA GLU A 215 4.33 9.08 -41.51
C GLU A 215 3.24 9.31 -40.42
N ARG A 216 3.60 9.16 -39.13
CA ARG A 216 2.73 9.44 -38.01
C ARG A 216 2.71 10.90 -37.55
N LEU A 217 3.71 11.67 -37.95
CA LEU A 217 3.88 13.07 -37.55
C LEU A 217 3.38 14.04 -38.64
N THR A 218 3.35 13.61 -39.91
CA THR A 218 2.94 14.44 -41.02
C THR A 218 1.43 14.54 -41.09
N PRO A 219 0.85 15.77 -41.04
CA PRO A 219 -0.58 15.98 -41.21
C PRO A 219 -1.05 15.45 -42.57
N SER A 220 -2.13 14.71 -42.58
CA SER A 220 -2.75 14.17 -43.79
C SER A 220 -4.26 14.04 -43.61
N ARG A 221 -5.03 13.87 -44.73
CA ARG A 221 -6.46 13.57 -44.60
C ARG A 221 -6.67 12.27 -43.80
N PRO A 222 -7.81 12.14 -43.09
CA PRO A 222 -8.15 10.93 -42.38
C PRO A 222 -8.07 9.70 -43.28
N PHE A 223 -7.42 8.62 -42.76
CA PHE A 223 -7.19 7.35 -43.46
C PHE A 223 -6.35 7.44 -44.76
N ALA A 224 -5.66 8.55 -45.03
CA ALA A 224 -4.68 8.60 -46.11
C ALA A 224 -3.51 7.62 -45.86
N ARG A 225 -3.00 7.62 -44.63
CA ARG A 225 -2.00 6.66 -44.15
C ARG A 225 -2.57 5.87 -43.01
N CYS A 226 -2.61 4.54 -43.14
CA CYS A 226 -3.18 3.71 -42.08
C CYS A 226 -2.36 2.46 -41.81
N GLY A 227 -2.33 2.04 -40.57
CA GLY A 227 -1.86 0.73 -40.15
C GLY A 227 -3.01 -0.27 -40.19
N ILE A 228 -2.71 -1.51 -40.50
CA ILE A 228 -3.67 -2.61 -40.41
C ILE A 228 -3.08 -3.78 -39.65
N ASP A 229 -3.97 -4.40 -38.86
CA ASP A 229 -3.67 -5.65 -38.15
C ASP A 229 -4.94 -6.50 -38.03
N PHE A 230 -4.79 -7.79 -37.75
CA PHE A 230 -5.86 -8.72 -37.51
C PHE A 230 -5.96 -9.10 -36.03
N CYS A 231 -7.18 -9.16 -35.52
CA CYS A 231 -7.48 -9.64 -34.19
C CYS A 231 -8.38 -10.87 -34.24
N GLY A 232 -8.12 -11.87 -33.45
CA GLY A 232 -8.90 -13.11 -33.38
C GLY A 232 -8.00 -14.34 -33.18
N PRO A 233 -8.54 -15.56 -33.36
CA PRO A 233 -9.89 -15.87 -33.83
C PRO A 233 -11.01 -15.67 -32.79
N PHE A 234 -12.20 -15.27 -33.26
CA PHE A 234 -13.42 -15.24 -32.50
C PHE A 234 -14.35 -16.36 -32.96
N ASN A 235 -14.99 -17.08 -32.02
CA ASN A 235 -15.97 -18.09 -32.35
C ASN A 235 -17.32 -17.44 -32.62
N VAL A 236 -17.82 -17.53 -33.83
CA VAL A 236 -19.12 -17.00 -34.26
C VAL A 236 -20.11 -18.15 -34.38
N TYR A 237 -21.23 -18.01 -33.70
CA TYR A 237 -22.31 -18.97 -33.70
C TYR A 237 -23.38 -18.53 -34.73
N LEU A 238 -23.57 -19.32 -35.76
CA LEU A 238 -24.75 -19.17 -36.61
C LEU A 238 -25.96 -19.70 -35.84
N ARG A 239 -27.07 -18.95 -35.82
CA ARG A 239 -28.33 -19.39 -35.16
C ARG A 239 -29.01 -20.55 -35.92
N ILE A 240 -28.21 -21.49 -36.42
CA ILE A 240 -28.69 -22.70 -37.11
C ILE A 240 -28.44 -23.87 -36.19
N ILE A 241 -29.49 -24.57 -35.81
CA ILE A 241 -29.44 -25.73 -34.94
C ILE A 241 -28.51 -26.78 -35.57
N GLY A 242 -27.55 -27.32 -34.77
CA GLY A 242 -26.65 -28.40 -35.21
C GLY A 242 -25.36 -27.94 -35.95
N LYS A 243 -25.15 -26.65 -36.23
CA LYS A 243 -23.89 -26.18 -36.78
C LYS A 243 -22.88 -25.78 -35.69
N ALA A 244 -21.66 -26.30 -35.79
CA ALA A 244 -20.54 -25.90 -34.95
C ALA A 244 -20.17 -24.44 -35.18
N PRO A 245 -19.62 -23.73 -34.17
CA PRO A 245 -19.13 -22.37 -34.34
C PRO A 245 -17.96 -22.36 -35.33
N TYR A 246 -17.89 -21.30 -36.13
CA TYR A 246 -16.77 -21.07 -37.04
C TYR A 246 -15.89 -19.92 -36.54
N LYS A 247 -14.62 -19.94 -36.92
CA LYS A 247 -13.65 -18.91 -36.55
C LYS A 247 -13.80 -17.73 -37.50
N ALA A 248 -13.97 -16.55 -36.96
CA ALA A 248 -13.92 -15.28 -37.69
C ALA A 248 -12.84 -14.39 -37.10
N TYR A 249 -12.41 -13.40 -37.84
CA TYR A 249 -11.38 -12.43 -37.45
C TYR A 249 -11.91 -11.00 -37.64
N VAL A 250 -11.18 -10.05 -37.09
CA VAL A 250 -11.48 -8.64 -37.22
C VAL A 250 -10.27 -7.94 -37.81
N ALA A 251 -10.43 -7.30 -38.95
CA ALA A 251 -9.44 -6.41 -39.55
C ALA A 251 -9.59 -5.01 -38.89
N ILE A 252 -8.52 -4.49 -38.34
CA ILE A 252 -8.48 -3.20 -37.65
C ILE A 252 -7.60 -2.25 -38.44
N PHE A 253 -8.19 -1.18 -38.97
CA PHE A 253 -7.47 -0.13 -39.68
C PHE A 253 -7.34 1.09 -38.77
N VAL A 254 -6.11 1.55 -38.54
CA VAL A 254 -5.82 2.70 -37.68
C VAL A 254 -5.23 3.84 -38.47
N CYS A 255 -5.90 4.99 -38.51
CA CYS A 255 -5.38 6.18 -39.15
C CYS A 255 -4.17 6.73 -38.40
N PHE A 256 -3.06 7.00 -39.09
CA PHE A 256 -1.84 7.51 -38.44
C PHE A 256 -1.99 8.97 -37.98
N ALA A 257 -2.68 9.80 -38.75
CA ALA A 257 -2.86 11.21 -38.42
C ALA A 257 -3.84 11.44 -37.27
N THR A 258 -5.02 10.77 -37.31
CA THR A 258 -6.13 11.04 -36.36
C THR A 258 -6.26 10.00 -35.28
N LYS A 259 -5.59 8.84 -35.41
CA LYS A 259 -5.75 7.63 -34.58
C LYS A 259 -7.18 7.07 -34.58
N ALA A 260 -8.01 7.49 -35.53
CA ALA A 260 -9.33 6.92 -35.73
C ALA A 260 -9.20 5.45 -36.15
N VAL A 261 -10.13 4.64 -35.68
CA VAL A 261 -10.16 3.19 -35.94
C VAL A 261 -11.34 2.88 -36.85
N HIS A 262 -11.11 2.02 -37.85
CA HIS A 262 -12.13 1.40 -38.68
C HIS A 262 -12.03 -0.10 -38.55
N ILE A 263 -13.16 -0.76 -38.35
CA ILE A 263 -13.22 -2.19 -38.03
C ILE A 263 -14.05 -2.92 -39.05
N GLU A 264 -13.53 -4.03 -39.58
CA GLU A 264 -14.24 -4.90 -40.53
C GLU A 264 -14.15 -6.37 -40.08
N VAL A 265 -15.25 -7.08 -40.18
CA VAL A 265 -15.29 -8.51 -39.89
C VAL A 265 -14.85 -9.28 -41.14
N VAL A 266 -13.97 -10.28 -40.95
CA VAL A 266 -13.48 -11.18 -42.00
C VAL A 266 -13.68 -12.64 -41.59
N SER A 267 -14.02 -13.48 -42.57
CA SER A 267 -14.28 -14.90 -42.36
C SER A 267 -13.03 -15.71 -42.01
N ASP A 268 -11.91 -15.34 -42.62
CA ASP A 268 -10.62 -16.04 -42.52
C ASP A 268 -9.46 -15.08 -42.75
N LEU A 269 -8.24 -15.58 -42.66
CA LEU A 269 -6.99 -14.81 -42.87
C LEU A 269 -6.46 -14.99 -44.33
N SER A 270 -7.33 -15.21 -45.32
CA SER A 270 -6.90 -15.31 -46.71
C SER A 270 -6.65 -13.92 -47.32
N THR A 271 -5.86 -13.91 -48.42
CA THR A 271 -5.63 -12.71 -49.22
C THR A 271 -6.92 -12.11 -49.74
N ASP A 272 -7.89 -12.94 -50.17
CA ASP A 272 -9.16 -12.49 -50.73
C ASP A 272 -10.08 -11.90 -49.67
N ALA A 273 -10.13 -12.48 -48.45
CA ALA A 273 -10.85 -11.92 -47.33
C ALA A 273 -10.29 -10.55 -46.89
N PHE A 274 -8.97 -10.40 -46.93
CA PHE A 274 -8.31 -9.11 -46.71
C PHE A 274 -8.68 -8.09 -47.77
N LEU A 275 -8.55 -8.42 -49.07
CA LEU A 275 -8.91 -7.52 -50.16
C LEU A 275 -10.38 -7.11 -50.11
N ALA A 276 -11.29 -8.01 -49.74
CA ALA A 276 -12.70 -7.70 -49.57
C ALA A 276 -12.91 -6.69 -48.40
N SER A 277 -12.21 -6.87 -47.26
CA SER A 277 -12.27 -5.93 -46.15
C SER A 277 -11.67 -4.57 -46.50
N LEU A 278 -10.56 -4.54 -47.26
CA LEU A 278 -9.96 -3.31 -47.73
C LEU A 278 -10.90 -2.54 -48.68
N LYS A 279 -11.55 -3.24 -49.64
CA LYS A 279 -12.56 -2.62 -50.52
C LYS A 279 -13.70 -1.99 -49.72
N ARG A 280 -14.22 -2.63 -48.67
CA ARG A 280 -15.25 -2.07 -47.79
C ARG A 280 -14.73 -0.85 -47.01
N MET A 281 -13.52 -0.87 -46.52
CA MET A 281 -12.88 0.27 -45.88
C MET A 281 -12.73 1.45 -46.83
N ILE A 282 -12.25 1.22 -48.05
CA ILE A 282 -12.12 2.25 -49.12
C ILE A 282 -13.45 2.88 -49.43
N GLY A 283 -14.52 2.09 -49.59
CA GLY A 283 -15.86 2.60 -49.87
C GLY A 283 -16.41 3.50 -48.77
N ARG A 284 -15.95 3.37 -47.53
CA ARG A 284 -16.40 4.15 -46.39
C ARG A 284 -15.46 5.30 -45.95
N ARG A 285 -14.17 5.16 -46.19
CA ARG A 285 -13.14 6.08 -45.70
C ARG A 285 -12.31 6.74 -46.78
N GLY A 286 -12.46 6.27 -48.04
CA GLY A 286 -11.68 6.69 -49.17
C GLY A 286 -10.38 5.88 -49.34
N LEU A 287 -9.77 6.00 -50.52
CA LEU A 287 -8.57 5.26 -50.91
C LEU A 287 -7.37 5.74 -50.09
N PRO A 288 -6.67 4.87 -49.29
CA PRO A 288 -5.42 5.23 -48.65
C PRO A 288 -4.30 5.41 -49.66
N SER A 289 -3.34 6.32 -49.39
CA SER A 289 -2.10 6.43 -50.15
C SER A 289 -1.10 5.37 -49.72
N ASP A 290 -1.05 5.05 -48.43
CA ASP A 290 -0.11 4.14 -47.84
C ASP A 290 -0.79 3.24 -46.80
N ILE A 291 -0.48 1.94 -46.85
CA ILE A 291 -0.93 0.95 -45.84
C ILE A 291 0.31 0.31 -45.23
N PHE A 292 0.35 0.32 -43.89
CA PHE A 292 1.41 -0.28 -43.09
C PHE A 292 0.89 -1.53 -42.40
N CYS A 293 1.52 -2.66 -42.60
CA CYS A 293 1.14 -3.95 -42.02
C CYS A 293 2.41 -4.74 -41.65
N ASP A 294 2.22 -5.84 -40.94
CA ASP A 294 3.28 -6.85 -40.76
C ASP A 294 3.49 -7.66 -42.07
N ASN A 295 4.49 -8.57 -42.07
CA ASN A 295 4.80 -9.41 -43.18
C ASN A 295 3.98 -10.72 -43.24
N ALA A 296 2.75 -10.71 -42.73
CA ALA A 296 1.90 -11.88 -42.83
C ALA A 296 1.57 -12.23 -44.29
N THR A 297 1.41 -13.52 -44.55
CA THR A 297 1.30 -14.08 -45.93
C THR A 297 0.11 -13.52 -46.72
N ASN A 298 -0.99 -13.20 -46.02
CA ASN A 298 -2.18 -12.59 -46.61
C ASN A 298 -1.91 -11.16 -47.12
N PHE A 299 -1.14 -10.36 -46.36
CA PHE A 299 -0.77 -8.99 -46.78
C PHE A 299 0.23 -9.03 -47.95
N VAL A 300 1.24 -9.92 -47.89
CA VAL A 300 2.19 -10.10 -48.97
C VAL A 300 1.48 -10.55 -50.25
N GLY A 301 0.52 -11.50 -50.13
CA GLY A 301 -0.31 -11.94 -51.25
C GLY A 301 -1.18 -10.81 -51.84
N ALA A 302 -1.75 -9.97 -50.97
CA ALA A 302 -2.54 -8.84 -51.43
C ALA A 302 -1.69 -7.77 -52.13
N CYS A 303 -0.48 -7.51 -51.64
CA CYS A 303 0.43 -6.56 -52.28
C CYS A 303 0.76 -7.00 -53.72
N ARG A 304 1.00 -8.31 -53.94
CA ARG A 304 1.24 -8.85 -55.31
C ARG A 304 0.02 -8.69 -56.23
N LYS A 305 -1.20 -9.05 -55.70
CA LYS A 305 -2.45 -8.90 -56.50
C LYS A 305 -2.85 -7.46 -56.79
N LEU A 306 -2.39 -6.49 -56.02
CA LEU A 306 -2.65 -5.07 -56.24
C LEU A 306 -1.62 -4.42 -57.17
N ALA A 307 -0.48 -5.06 -57.38
CA ALA A 307 0.57 -4.61 -58.31
C ALA A 307 0.36 -5.14 -59.75
N GLU A 308 -0.45 -6.17 -59.91
CA GLU A 308 -0.91 -6.69 -61.22
C GLU A 308 -2.06 -5.82 -61.78
#